data_ee91b009b0a3d05e1b1426546ebb0f72
#
_entry.id   ee91b009b0a3d05e1b1426546ebb0f72
#
_cell.length_a   1.000
_cell.length_b   1.000
_cell.length_c   1.000
_cell.angle_alpha   90.00
_cell.angle_beta   90.00
_cell.angle_gamma   90.00
#
_symmetry.space_group_name_H-M   'P 1'
#
loop_
_entity.id
_entity.type
_entity.pdbx_description
1 polymer ?
#
loop_
_entity_poly.entity_id
_entity_poly.type
_entity_poly.pdbx_seq_one_letter_code
_entity_poly.pdbx_strand_id
1 'polypeptide(L)'
;MSNLSVKDFKIVKLIPKIPDRLKHLAPTTLTSERCTFTIHNCSNAVSNAIRRTIMCELKVAYLHTEYEDIVTDDPFIIPEMIQKRMRMIPLLQNTPPDTKFSLDITNNTLDVLDVKTKSLIRGKPYFDETITILSLQPGKSLKLSARVASEYGYIPHYGMCALAFNATSICKDVTPSNMYDEAAESKSHFSDPRVWEITFNTNGTMPSKQIVTSACSNIIDRLKSVLSLLYTMAHNDNQYVLTIYGDSDTIGNLLIKTIDELYPDVEAATYSASAIERAVTLRVIYGDDINTLYKNAIEHLIETFKSIMEQI
;
A
#
# COMPACT_ATOMS: atom_id res chain seq x y z
N MET A 1 -1.01 -13.57 -27.22
CA MET A 1 -0.79 -13.20 -25.80
C MET A 1 0.52 -13.82 -25.34
N SER A 2 1.55 -13.03 -25.08
CA SER A 2 2.77 -13.52 -24.44
C SER A 2 2.40 -14.06 -23.05
N ASN A 3 2.74 -15.31 -22.74
CA ASN A 3 2.37 -15.94 -21.48
C ASN A 3 3.01 -15.20 -20.31
N LEU A 4 2.25 -14.34 -19.63
CA LEU A 4 2.66 -13.75 -18.35
C LEU A 4 2.98 -14.88 -17.37
N SER A 5 4.11 -14.81 -16.69
CA SER A 5 4.50 -15.82 -15.70
C SER A 5 5.16 -15.19 -14.49
N VAL A 6 4.83 -15.69 -13.32
CA VAL A 6 5.49 -15.34 -12.05
C VAL A 6 6.48 -16.45 -11.72
N LYS A 7 7.74 -16.06 -11.43
CA LYS A 7 8.82 -16.99 -11.08
C LYS A 7 9.53 -16.53 -9.81
N ASP A 8 10.33 -17.45 -9.26
CA ASP A 8 11.24 -17.18 -8.15
C ASP A 8 10.56 -16.60 -6.90
N PHE A 9 9.29 -16.97 -6.65
CA PHE A 9 8.57 -16.51 -5.47
C PHE A 9 9.25 -17.06 -4.21
N LYS A 10 9.88 -16.15 -3.45
CA LYS A 10 10.69 -16.47 -2.28
C LYS A 10 10.30 -15.61 -1.10
N ILE A 11 10.07 -16.26 0.03
CA ILE A 11 9.84 -15.60 1.32
C ILE A 11 10.98 -15.96 2.28
N VAL A 12 11.59 -14.95 2.88
CA VAL A 12 12.65 -15.10 3.89
C VAL A 12 12.23 -14.36 5.16
N LYS A 13 12.21 -15.08 6.28
CA LYS A 13 11.97 -14.45 7.59
C LYS A 13 13.15 -13.57 7.96
N LEU A 14 12.84 -12.33 8.33
CA LEU A 14 13.84 -11.37 8.78
C LEU A 14 13.98 -11.48 10.29
N ILE A 15 15.05 -12.15 10.72
CA ILE A 15 15.39 -12.27 12.15
C ILE A 15 16.41 -11.17 12.45
N PRO A 16 16.05 -10.12 13.21
CA PRO A 16 16.99 -9.06 13.55
C PRO A 16 18.09 -9.61 14.46
N LYS A 17 19.36 -9.28 14.15
CA LYS A 17 20.47 -9.54 15.04
C LYS A 17 20.48 -8.49 16.16
N ILE A 18 19.79 -8.80 17.24
CA ILE A 18 19.65 -7.89 18.38
C ILE A 18 20.72 -8.25 19.41
N PRO A 19 21.56 -7.28 19.86
CA PRO A 19 22.49 -7.48 20.97
C PRO A 19 21.76 -7.97 22.22
N ASP A 20 22.41 -8.83 23.01
CA ASP A 20 21.79 -9.45 24.20
C ASP A 20 21.17 -8.44 25.16
N ARG A 21 21.81 -7.30 25.36
CA ARG A 21 21.30 -6.19 26.20
C ARG A 21 19.99 -5.58 25.75
N LEU A 22 19.62 -5.76 24.45
CA LEU A 22 18.41 -5.18 23.84
C LEU A 22 17.36 -6.26 23.53
N LYS A 23 17.59 -7.52 23.83
CA LYS A 23 16.65 -8.62 23.55
C LYS A 23 15.27 -8.42 24.18
N HIS A 24 15.22 -7.71 25.30
CA HIS A 24 13.95 -7.37 25.98
C HIS A 24 13.08 -6.36 25.21
N LEU A 25 13.65 -5.70 24.19
CA LEU A 25 12.96 -4.78 23.26
C LEU A 25 12.60 -5.46 21.94
N ALA A 26 13.00 -6.73 21.77
CA ALA A 26 12.70 -7.45 20.54
C ALA A 26 11.19 -7.69 20.41
N PRO A 27 10.62 -7.52 19.21
CA PRO A 27 9.24 -7.90 18.96
C PRO A 27 9.05 -9.39 19.23
N THR A 28 8.01 -9.74 19.97
CA THR A 28 7.74 -11.12 20.40
C THR A 28 6.64 -11.77 19.57
N THR A 29 5.76 -10.97 18.99
CA THR A 29 4.53 -11.43 18.33
C THR A 29 4.59 -11.33 16.81
N LEU A 30 5.34 -10.36 16.28
CA LEU A 30 5.40 -10.05 14.85
C LEU A 30 6.72 -10.54 14.24
N THR A 31 6.64 -11.27 13.15
CA THR A 31 7.81 -11.70 12.38
C THR A 31 7.79 -11.06 11.00
N SER A 32 8.73 -10.15 10.75
CA SER A 32 8.90 -9.52 9.45
C SER A 32 9.41 -10.53 8.42
N GLU A 33 8.94 -10.39 7.19
CA GLU A 33 9.34 -11.21 6.07
C GLU A 33 9.88 -10.32 4.95
N ARG A 34 10.85 -10.84 4.19
CA ARG A 34 11.22 -10.32 2.88
C ARG A 34 10.62 -11.22 1.81
N CYS A 35 9.82 -10.64 0.94
CA CYS A 35 9.27 -11.31 -0.23
C CYS A 35 9.98 -10.81 -1.48
N THR A 36 10.36 -11.72 -2.36
CA THR A 36 10.92 -11.43 -3.68
C THR A 36 10.26 -12.34 -4.71
N PHE A 37 9.88 -11.80 -5.86
CA PHE A 37 9.37 -12.55 -6.99
C PHE A 37 9.60 -11.81 -8.30
N THR A 38 9.64 -12.54 -9.40
CA THR A 38 9.88 -11.98 -10.74
C THR A 38 8.65 -12.19 -11.61
N ILE A 39 8.21 -11.13 -12.28
CA ILE A 39 7.12 -11.19 -13.26
C ILE A 39 7.73 -11.05 -14.64
N HIS A 40 7.47 -12.04 -15.52
CA HIS A 40 7.87 -12.06 -16.92
C HIS A 40 6.72 -11.66 -17.83
N ASN A 41 7.03 -11.03 -18.95
CA ASN A 41 6.07 -10.54 -19.95
C ASN A 41 5.07 -9.53 -19.35
N CYS A 42 5.57 -8.63 -18.51
CA CYS A 42 4.81 -7.64 -17.80
C CYS A 42 5.35 -6.23 -18.08
N SER A 43 4.46 -5.27 -18.28
CA SER A 43 4.88 -3.87 -18.45
C SER A 43 5.34 -3.25 -17.14
N ASN A 44 6.12 -2.17 -17.23
CA ASN A 44 6.51 -1.37 -16.07
C ASN A 44 5.27 -0.84 -15.29
N ALA A 45 4.21 -0.46 -16.00
CA ALA A 45 2.99 0.05 -15.37
C ALA A 45 2.37 -0.97 -14.43
N VAL A 46 2.28 -2.25 -14.85
CA VAL A 46 1.74 -3.34 -14.02
C VAL A 46 2.62 -3.61 -12.81
N SER A 47 3.94 -3.73 -12.97
CA SER A 47 4.85 -4.00 -11.85
C SER A 47 4.87 -2.84 -10.84
N ASN A 48 4.88 -1.59 -11.32
CA ASN A 48 4.83 -0.40 -10.47
C ASN A 48 3.47 -0.25 -9.77
N ALA A 49 2.36 -0.61 -10.42
CA ALA A 49 1.05 -0.64 -9.79
C ALA A 49 1.01 -1.59 -8.58
N ILE A 50 1.54 -2.80 -8.72
CA ILE A 50 1.67 -3.76 -7.61
C ILE A 50 2.54 -3.17 -6.49
N ARG A 51 3.72 -2.66 -6.82
CA ARG A 51 4.65 -2.07 -5.85
C ARG A 51 4.00 -0.92 -5.06
N ARG A 52 3.36 0.02 -5.74
CA ARG A 52 2.68 1.17 -5.10
C ARG A 52 1.53 0.71 -4.20
N THR A 53 0.69 -0.20 -4.71
CA THR A 53 -0.45 -0.72 -3.95
C THR A 53 0.01 -1.45 -2.69
N ILE A 54 1.06 -2.28 -2.76
CA ILE A 54 1.67 -2.95 -1.59
C ILE A 54 2.11 -1.93 -0.53
N MET A 55 2.72 -0.81 -0.95
CA MET A 55 3.29 0.17 -0.01
C MET A 55 2.24 1.02 0.70
N CYS A 56 1.24 1.52 -0.02
CA CYS A 56 0.39 2.59 0.50
C CYS A 56 -1.08 2.56 0.08
N GLU A 57 -1.49 1.66 -0.82
CA GLU A 57 -2.86 1.68 -1.35
C GLU A 57 -3.74 0.53 -0.82
N LEU A 58 -3.21 -0.30 0.09
CA LEU A 58 -3.99 -1.34 0.77
C LEU A 58 -4.78 -0.76 1.94
N LYS A 59 -5.92 -1.38 2.22
CA LYS A 59 -6.70 -1.13 3.42
C LYS A 59 -6.01 -1.76 4.62
N VAL A 60 -5.82 -0.99 5.69
CA VAL A 60 -5.05 -1.39 6.88
C VAL A 60 -5.91 -1.23 8.13
N ALA A 61 -5.95 -2.27 8.95
CA ALA A 61 -6.54 -2.18 10.28
C ALA A 61 -5.58 -1.46 11.24
N TYR A 62 -6.11 -0.55 12.05
CA TYR A 62 -5.35 0.27 12.99
C TYR A 62 -6.15 0.56 14.27
N LEU A 63 -5.46 1.03 15.32
CA LEU A 63 -6.09 1.47 16.56
C LEU A 63 -6.56 2.93 16.42
N HIS A 64 -7.86 3.10 16.37
CA HIS A 64 -8.50 4.41 16.33
C HIS A 64 -8.88 4.87 17.73
N THR A 65 -8.54 6.11 18.06
CA THR A 65 -8.81 6.76 19.33
C THR A 65 -9.32 8.16 19.03
N GLU A 66 -10.44 8.57 19.60
CA GLU A 66 -10.91 9.94 19.50
C GLU A 66 -10.20 10.83 20.52
N TYR A 67 -10.29 12.14 20.35
CA TYR A 67 -9.67 13.10 21.26
C TYR A 67 -10.26 12.99 22.67
N GLU A 68 -11.57 12.84 22.76
CA GLU A 68 -12.37 12.74 23.98
C GLU A 68 -12.10 11.44 24.76
N ASP A 69 -11.58 10.44 24.08
CA ASP A 69 -11.21 9.14 24.67
C ASP A 69 -9.85 9.18 25.41
N ILE A 70 -9.14 10.32 25.36
CA ILE A 70 -7.83 10.49 25.96
C ILE A 70 -7.95 11.48 27.11
N VAL A 71 -7.89 10.98 28.35
CA VAL A 71 -7.97 11.81 29.55
C VAL A 71 -6.66 11.67 30.34
N THR A 72 -5.97 12.78 30.57
CA THR A 72 -4.71 12.81 31.31
C THR A 72 -4.59 14.11 32.09
N ASP A 73 -3.92 14.05 33.24
CA ASP A 73 -3.53 15.19 34.07
C ASP A 73 -2.05 15.57 33.90
N ASP A 74 -1.33 14.89 33.00
CA ASP A 74 0.06 15.21 32.66
C ASP A 74 0.11 16.32 31.59
N PRO A 75 0.60 17.54 31.94
CA PRO A 75 0.62 18.68 31.02
C PRO A 75 1.60 18.52 29.86
N PHE A 76 2.49 17.53 29.91
CA PHE A 76 3.44 17.25 28.83
C PHE A 76 2.89 16.28 27.78
N ILE A 77 1.71 15.72 28.02
CA ILE A 77 1.06 14.80 27.07
C ILE A 77 0.10 15.57 26.16
N ILE A 78 0.36 15.48 24.87
CA ILE A 78 -0.48 16.06 23.82
C ILE A 78 -1.36 14.95 23.24
N PRO A 79 -2.70 15.02 23.36
CA PRO A 79 -3.62 13.96 22.90
C PRO A 79 -3.47 13.60 21.44
N GLU A 80 -3.22 14.57 20.56
CA GLU A 80 -3.00 14.32 19.11
C GLU A 80 -1.75 13.47 18.85
N MET A 81 -0.72 13.60 19.68
CA MET A 81 0.45 12.72 19.60
C MET A 81 0.11 11.30 20.01
N ILE A 82 -0.73 11.11 21.02
CA ILE A 82 -1.22 9.77 21.41
C ILE A 82 -2.03 9.17 20.27
N GLN A 83 -2.98 9.89 19.71
CA GLN A 83 -3.77 9.43 18.58
C GLN A 83 -2.86 8.94 17.43
N LYS A 84 -1.86 9.74 17.08
CA LYS A 84 -0.91 9.37 16.02
C LYS A 84 -0.10 8.12 16.37
N ARG A 85 0.39 8.01 17.61
CA ARG A 85 1.14 6.84 18.08
C ARG A 85 0.28 5.57 18.07
N MET A 86 -0.98 5.67 18.51
CA MET A 86 -1.92 4.55 18.49
C MET A 86 -2.14 4.03 17.07
N ARG A 87 -2.32 4.91 16.10
CA ARG A 87 -2.48 4.54 14.68
C ARG A 87 -1.24 3.88 14.08
N MET A 88 -0.06 4.18 14.60
CA MET A 88 1.21 3.62 14.13
C MET A 88 1.58 2.28 14.79
N ILE A 89 0.82 1.79 15.76
CA ILE A 89 1.04 0.47 16.35
C ILE A 89 0.71 -0.60 15.29
N PRO A 90 1.67 -1.47 14.90
CA PRO A 90 1.42 -2.56 13.97
C PRO A 90 0.38 -3.52 14.54
N LEU A 91 -0.80 -3.58 13.94
CA LEU A 91 -1.90 -4.42 14.37
C LEU A 91 -2.04 -5.63 13.44
N LEU A 92 -2.21 -6.83 13.98
CA LEU A 92 -2.51 -8.02 13.18
C LEU A 92 -3.79 -7.78 12.36
N GLN A 93 -3.70 -7.98 11.06
CA GLN A 93 -4.78 -7.62 10.12
C GLN A 93 -6.01 -8.54 10.21
N ASN A 94 -5.92 -9.65 10.94
CA ASN A 94 -7.03 -10.54 11.26
C ASN A 94 -7.74 -10.17 12.58
N THR A 95 -7.40 -9.02 13.18
CA THR A 95 -8.08 -8.52 14.38
C THR A 95 -9.53 -8.19 14.03
N PRO A 96 -10.52 -8.69 14.79
CA PRO A 96 -11.91 -8.40 14.52
C PRO A 96 -12.18 -6.88 14.52
N PRO A 97 -12.98 -6.36 13.57
CA PRO A 97 -13.36 -4.96 13.55
C PRO A 97 -14.10 -4.59 14.84
N ASP A 98 -14.02 -3.33 15.22
CA ASP A 98 -14.62 -2.77 16.43
C ASP A 98 -14.17 -3.39 17.78
N THR A 99 -13.12 -4.23 17.76
CA THR A 99 -12.48 -4.69 18.99
C THR A 99 -12.02 -3.48 19.80
N LYS A 100 -12.42 -3.43 21.09
CA LYS A 100 -12.12 -2.31 22.00
C LYS A 100 -10.96 -2.63 22.91
N PHE A 101 -10.10 -1.64 23.10
CA PHE A 101 -8.98 -1.65 24.03
C PHE A 101 -9.12 -0.47 24.99
N SER A 102 -8.72 -0.65 26.23
CA SER A 102 -8.74 0.43 27.21
C SER A 102 -7.54 0.34 28.12
N LEU A 103 -7.08 1.49 28.59
CA LEU A 103 -6.01 1.69 29.52
C LEU A 103 -6.48 2.65 30.61
N ASP A 104 -6.23 2.31 31.86
CA ASP A 104 -6.39 3.21 33.02
C ASP A 104 -5.17 2.98 33.93
N ILE A 105 -4.26 3.93 33.96
CA ILE A 105 -2.99 3.80 34.67
C ILE A 105 -2.65 5.09 35.39
N THR A 106 -2.11 4.96 36.62
CA THR A 106 -1.55 6.05 37.39
C THR A 106 -0.12 5.71 37.76
N ASN A 107 0.80 6.64 37.53
CA ASN A 107 2.20 6.47 37.92
C ASN A 107 2.37 6.80 39.41
N ASN A 108 2.34 5.78 40.24
CA ASN A 108 2.57 5.92 41.68
C ASN A 108 4.05 5.80 42.08
N THR A 109 4.96 5.78 41.11
CA THR A 109 6.40 5.72 41.36
C THR A 109 7.03 7.09 41.39
N LEU A 110 8.27 7.18 41.87
CA LEU A 110 9.05 8.43 41.86
C LEU A 110 9.76 8.65 40.50
N ASP A 111 9.79 7.64 39.65
CA ASP A 111 10.43 7.67 38.32
C ASP A 111 9.39 7.78 37.20
N VAL A 112 9.86 8.17 36.02
CA VAL A 112 9.04 8.21 34.82
C VAL A 112 8.63 6.77 34.44
N LEU A 113 7.35 6.55 34.19
CA LEU A 113 6.80 5.25 33.83
C LEU A 113 6.56 5.13 32.33
N ASP A 114 7.23 4.21 31.66
CA ASP A 114 6.95 3.87 30.27
C ASP A 114 5.68 3.03 30.14
N VAL A 115 4.64 3.63 29.61
CA VAL A 115 3.37 2.97 29.31
C VAL A 115 3.50 2.22 28.00
N LYS A 116 3.42 0.89 28.06
CA LYS A 116 3.57 0.00 26.90
C LYS A 116 2.23 -0.55 26.42
N THR A 117 2.22 -1.03 25.17
CA THR A 117 1.06 -1.70 24.57
C THR A 117 0.55 -2.89 25.38
N LYS A 118 1.43 -3.56 26.13
CA LYS A 118 1.05 -4.61 27.09
C LYS A 118 -0.08 -4.16 28.05
N SER A 119 -0.13 -2.89 28.41
CA SER A 119 -1.16 -2.36 29.31
C SER A 119 -2.54 -2.23 28.65
N LEU A 120 -2.62 -2.26 27.31
CA LEU A 120 -3.88 -2.24 26.55
C LEU A 120 -4.50 -3.65 26.41
N ILE A 121 -3.74 -4.70 26.67
CA ILE A 121 -4.14 -6.07 26.32
C ILE A 121 -5.07 -6.64 27.38
N ARG A 122 -6.25 -7.10 26.91
CA ARG A 122 -7.16 -7.95 27.66
C ARG A 122 -7.39 -9.23 26.84
N GLY A 123 -6.58 -10.27 27.07
CA GLY A 123 -6.70 -11.54 26.35
C GLY A 123 -5.61 -11.78 25.30
N LYS A 124 -6.01 -12.20 24.08
CA LYS A 124 -5.05 -12.50 23.01
C LYS A 124 -4.35 -11.23 22.51
N PRO A 125 -3.01 -11.23 22.40
CA PRO A 125 -2.29 -10.07 21.84
C PRO A 125 -2.51 -9.99 20.33
N TYR A 126 -2.97 -8.83 19.87
CA TYR A 126 -3.12 -8.49 18.45
C TYR A 126 -2.01 -7.61 17.91
N PHE A 127 -1.10 -7.18 18.76
CA PHE A 127 0.07 -6.34 18.49
C PHE A 127 1.23 -6.73 19.41
N ASP A 128 2.40 -6.19 19.16
CA ASP A 128 3.56 -6.43 20.02
C ASP A 128 3.39 -5.72 21.38
N GLU A 129 3.67 -6.45 22.46
CA GLU A 129 3.49 -5.98 23.83
C GLU A 129 4.55 -5.00 24.31
N THR A 130 5.68 -4.89 23.60
CA THR A 130 6.86 -4.12 24.02
C THR A 130 6.86 -2.68 23.56
N ILE A 131 5.93 -2.27 22.70
CA ILE A 131 5.89 -0.94 22.10
C ILE A 131 5.53 0.08 23.16
N THR A 132 6.36 1.12 23.35
CA THR A 132 6.08 2.23 24.23
C THR A 132 5.10 3.21 23.58
N ILE A 133 3.95 3.45 24.22
CA ILE A 133 2.94 4.41 23.78
C ILE A 133 3.40 5.81 24.17
N LEU A 134 3.75 5.98 25.46
CA LEU A 134 4.24 7.24 26.02
C LEU A 134 4.98 7.00 27.35
N SER A 135 5.62 8.06 27.87
CA SER A 135 6.23 8.06 29.19
C SER A 135 5.43 9.01 30.10
N LEU A 136 4.94 8.49 31.22
CA LEU A 136 4.07 9.20 32.18
C LEU A 136 4.87 9.68 33.35
N GLN A 137 4.74 10.97 33.70
CA GLN A 137 5.45 11.60 34.84
C GLN A 137 4.98 11.02 36.19
N PRO A 138 5.82 11.10 37.25
CA PRO A 138 5.43 10.71 38.62
C PRO A 138 4.15 11.41 39.09
N GLY A 139 3.25 10.65 39.70
CA GLY A 139 1.98 11.12 40.22
C GLY A 139 0.92 11.45 39.18
N LYS A 140 1.18 11.19 37.89
CA LYS A 140 0.27 11.46 36.77
C LYS A 140 -0.54 10.27 36.38
N SER A 141 -1.70 10.51 35.74
CA SER A 141 -2.63 9.50 35.29
C SER A 141 -2.96 9.62 33.81
N LEU A 142 -3.31 8.47 33.21
CA LEU A 142 -3.78 8.39 31.83
C LEU A 142 -4.91 7.39 31.73
N LYS A 143 -6.04 7.82 31.16
CA LYS A 143 -7.11 6.97 30.69
C LYS A 143 -7.21 7.09 29.19
N LEU A 144 -7.29 5.94 28.53
CA LEU A 144 -7.31 5.86 27.06
C LEU A 144 -8.27 4.76 26.65
N SER A 145 -9.12 5.03 25.67
CA SER A 145 -9.88 4.00 24.96
C SER A 145 -9.58 4.05 23.46
N ALA A 146 -9.55 2.88 22.82
CA ALA A 146 -9.31 2.72 21.41
C ALA A 146 -10.16 1.59 20.84
N ARG A 147 -10.47 1.66 19.55
CA ARG A 147 -11.17 0.60 18.78
C ARG A 147 -10.42 0.28 17.50
N VAL A 148 -10.63 -0.92 17.01
CA VAL A 148 -10.10 -1.30 15.69
C VAL A 148 -10.94 -0.63 14.61
N ALA A 149 -10.29 0.12 13.75
CA ALA A 149 -10.86 0.69 12.54
C ALA A 149 -10.01 0.26 11.33
N SER A 150 -10.49 0.46 10.13
CA SER A 150 -9.78 0.09 8.92
C SER A 150 -9.93 1.17 7.87
N GLU A 151 -8.79 1.59 7.26
CA GLU A 151 -8.76 2.65 6.28
C GLU A 151 -7.62 2.43 5.27
N TYR A 152 -7.66 3.10 4.12
CA TYR A 152 -6.62 3.02 3.11
C TYR A 152 -5.36 3.76 3.55
N GLY A 153 -4.19 3.12 3.37
CA GLY A 153 -2.90 3.62 3.83
C GLY A 153 -2.44 4.95 3.20
N TYR A 154 -3.00 5.30 2.03
CA TYR A 154 -2.68 6.57 1.35
C TYR A 154 -3.41 7.80 1.91
N ILE A 155 -4.30 7.65 2.90
CA ILE A 155 -4.97 8.79 3.49
C ILE A 155 -4.00 9.52 4.44
N PRO A 156 -3.47 10.72 4.08
CA PRO A 156 -2.37 11.35 4.80
C PRO A 156 -2.68 11.70 6.25
N HIS A 157 -3.96 11.88 6.57
CA HIS A 157 -4.39 12.30 7.90
C HIS A 157 -4.28 11.21 8.96
N TYR A 158 -4.16 9.95 8.56
CA TYR A 158 -4.21 8.85 9.51
C TYR A 158 -2.83 8.35 9.96
N GLY A 159 -1.77 8.50 9.14
CA GLY A 159 -0.40 8.11 9.54
C GLY A 159 -0.31 6.69 10.07
N MET A 160 -0.97 5.74 9.42
CA MET A 160 -1.02 4.34 9.83
C MET A 160 0.27 3.59 9.56
N CYS A 161 0.51 2.53 10.31
CA CYS A 161 1.63 1.64 10.06
C CYS A 161 1.43 0.89 8.74
N ALA A 162 2.35 1.08 7.79
CA ALA A 162 2.32 0.38 6.51
C ALA A 162 2.50 -1.13 6.69
N LEU A 163 1.77 -1.94 5.91
CA LEU A 163 1.92 -3.40 5.91
C LEU A 163 3.26 -3.84 5.36
N ALA A 164 3.79 -3.09 4.39
CA ALA A 164 5.06 -3.36 3.75
C ALA A 164 5.87 -2.07 3.57
N PHE A 165 7.17 -2.23 3.50
CA PHE A 165 8.13 -1.14 3.33
C PHE A 165 9.31 -1.58 2.45
N ASN A 166 10.09 -0.62 1.95
CA ASN A 166 11.21 -0.87 1.03
C ASN A 166 10.80 -1.67 -0.22
N ALA A 167 9.60 -1.40 -0.74
CA ALA A 167 9.16 -2.06 -1.95
C ALA A 167 9.86 -1.47 -3.18
N THR A 168 10.56 -2.33 -3.91
CA THR A 168 11.27 -2.01 -5.15
C THR A 168 10.72 -2.83 -6.30
N SER A 169 10.77 -2.27 -7.51
CA SER A 169 10.54 -2.97 -8.76
C SER A 169 11.72 -2.69 -9.66
N ILE A 170 12.51 -3.70 -9.97
CA ILE A 170 13.78 -3.59 -10.68
C ILE A 170 13.69 -4.39 -11.98
N CYS A 171 14.03 -3.73 -13.08
CA CYS A 171 14.15 -4.36 -14.40
C CYS A 171 15.27 -5.42 -14.39
N LYS A 172 15.03 -6.58 -15.00
CA LYS A 172 15.99 -7.70 -15.09
C LYS A 172 16.44 -8.04 -16.50
N ASP A 173 15.72 -7.62 -17.49
CA ASP A 173 16.02 -7.89 -18.91
C ASP A 173 16.84 -6.78 -19.57
N VAL A 174 17.00 -5.63 -18.91
CA VAL A 174 17.87 -4.53 -19.36
C VAL A 174 18.91 -4.24 -18.28
N THR A 175 20.19 -4.31 -18.64
CA THR A 175 21.29 -3.91 -17.74
C THR A 175 21.60 -2.43 -17.92
N PRO A 176 22.14 -1.73 -16.88
CA PRO A 176 22.52 -0.33 -17.01
C PRO A 176 23.50 -0.03 -18.16
N SER A 177 24.42 -0.95 -18.47
CA SER A 177 25.32 -0.84 -19.64
C SER A 177 24.54 -0.85 -20.94
N ASN A 178 23.57 -1.75 -21.10
CA ASN A 178 22.72 -1.83 -22.28
C ASN A 178 21.88 -0.54 -22.46
N MET A 179 21.41 0.05 -21.36
CA MET A 179 20.64 1.31 -21.43
C MET A 179 21.47 2.48 -21.99
N TYR A 180 22.75 2.57 -21.65
CA TYR A 180 23.63 3.64 -22.16
C TYR A 180 24.04 3.40 -23.63
N ASP A 181 24.37 2.16 -23.97
CA ASP A 181 24.79 1.77 -25.32
C ASP A 181 23.63 1.89 -26.32
N GLU A 182 22.43 1.44 -25.97
CA GLU A 182 21.23 1.56 -26.79
C GLU A 182 20.76 3.04 -26.94
N ALA A 183 20.92 3.86 -25.88
CA ALA A 183 20.61 5.28 -25.97
C ALA A 183 21.60 6.05 -26.86
N ALA A 184 22.83 5.55 -27.04
CA ALA A 184 23.83 6.12 -27.91
C ALA A 184 23.64 5.72 -29.39
N GLU A 185 23.20 4.49 -29.67
CA GLU A 185 23.10 3.94 -31.02
C GLU A 185 21.76 4.17 -31.71
N SER A 186 20.65 4.25 -31.01
CA SER A 186 19.36 4.60 -31.64
C SER A 186 18.33 5.15 -30.67
N LYS A 187 17.88 6.35 -30.91
CA LYS A 187 16.72 6.94 -30.25
C LYS A 187 15.40 6.22 -30.57
N SER A 188 15.41 5.15 -31.37
CA SER A 188 14.23 4.46 -31.91
C SER A 188 13.97 3.06 -31.36
N HIS A 189 14.87 2.48 -30.55
CA HIS A 189 14.70 1.14 -29.99
C HIS A 189 15.04 1.12 -28.49
N PHE A 190 14.21 1.81 -27.69
CA PHE A 190 14.11 1.41 -26.29
C PHE A 190 13.41 0.05 -26.28
N SER A 191 14.17 -1.02 -25.97
CA SER A 191 13.55 -2.29 -25.65
C SER A 191 12.62 -2.07 -24.49
N ASP A 192 11.33 -2.32 -24.67
CA ASP A 192 10.33 -2.22 -23.61
C ASP A 192 10.60 -3.34 -22.60
N PRO A 193 11.13 -3.04 -21.42
CA PRO A 193 11.51 -4.07 -20.45
C PRO A 193 10.29 -4.84 -19.99
N ARG A 194 10.36 -6.17 -20.05
CA ARG A 194 9.26 -7.08 -19.76
C ARG A 194 9.49 -8.00 -18.56
N VAL A 195 10.65 -7.92 -17.90
CA VAL A 195 11.00 -8.74 -16.74
C VAL A 195 11.27 -7.87 -15.53
N TRP A 196 10.43 -8.00 -14.51
CA TRP A 196 10.47 -7.14 -13.32
C TRP A 196 10.55 -7.97 -12.05
N GLU A 197 11.61 -7.73 -11.25
CA GLU A 197 11.74 -8.29 -9.90
C GLU A 197 11.15 -7.32 -8.88
N ILE A 198 10.15 -7.78 -8.15
CA ILE A 198 9.55 -7.05 -7.04
C ILE A 198 10.07 -7.61 -5.73
N THR A 199 10.61 -6.73 -4.89
CA THR A 199 11.07 -7.08 -3.53
C THR A 199 10.46 -6.11 -2.53
N PHE A 200 9.97 -6.62 -1.40
CA PHE A 200 9.49 -5.81 -0.28
C PHE A 200 9.70 -6.52 1.06
N ASN A 201 9.70 -5.74 2.14
CA ASN A 201 9.72 -6.26 3.51
C ASN A 201 8.36 -6.02 4.16
N THR A 202 7.88 -6.95 4.98
CA THR A 202 6.62 -6.79 5.74
C THR A 202 6.90 -6.35 7.16
N ASN A 203 5.91 -5.73 7.79
CA ASN A 203 5.95 -5.43 9.24
C ASN A 203 5.53 -6.65 10.11
N GLY A 204 5.19 -7.79 9.49
CA GLY A 204 4.79 -9.03 10.18
C GLY A 204 3.32 -9.10 10.59
N THR A 205 2.49 -8.10 10.27
CA THR A 205 1.07 -8.09 10.64
C THR A 205 0.18 -8.85 9.65
N MET A 206 0.68 -9.07 8.43
CA MET A 206 0.03 -9.84 7.36
C MET A 206 1.09 -10.69 6.64
N PRO A 207 0.80 -11.94 6.26
CA PRO A 207 1.71 -12.77 5.45
C PRO A 207 1.99 -12.14 4.09
N SER A 208 3.24 -12.24 3.61
CA SER A 208 3.67 -11.64 2.33
C SER A 208 2.81 -12.08 1.15
N LYS A 209 2.46 -13.35 1.06
CA LYS A 209 1.56 -13.88 0.01
C LYS A 209 0.21 -13.17 0.01
N GLN A 210 -0.38 -12.98 1.19
CA GLN A 210 -1.67 -12.30 1.32
C GLN A 210 -1.57 -10.83 0.95
N ILE A 211 -0.45 -10.15 1.24
CA ILE A 211 -0.21 -8.76 0.82
C ILE A 211 -0.27 -8.64 -0.70
N VAL A 212 0.43 -9.51 -1.43
CA VAL A 212 0.44 -9.46 -2.90
C VAL A 212 -0.93 -9.77 -3.49
N THR A 213 -1.62 -10.81 -3.00
CA THR A 213 -2.96 -11.15 -3.49
C THR A 213 -3.96 -10.04 -3.17
N SER A 214 -3.88 -9.42 -2.00
CA SER A 214 -4.73 -8.26 -1.64
C SER A 214 -4.45 -7.04 -2.51
N ALA A 215 -3.17 -6.81 -2.90
CA ALA A 215 -2.81 -5.73 -3.80
C ALA A 215 -3.42 -5.93 -5.20
N CYS A 216 -3.30 -7.13 -5.77
CA CYS A 216 -3.90 -7.44 -7.06
C CYS A 216 -5.44 -7.34 -7.00
N SER A 217 -6.08 -7.86 -5.94
CA SER A 217 -7.53 -7.73 -5.76
C SER A 217 -7.98 -6.27 -5.66
N ASN A 218 -7.24 -5.43 -4.91
CA ASN A 218 -7.53 -4.01 -4.80
C ASN A 218 -7.47 -3.30 -6.17
N ILE A 219 -6.44 -3.60 -6.99
CA ILE A 219 -6.32 -3.03 -8.34
C ILE A 219 -7.49 -3.49 -9.21
N ILE A 220 -7.85 -4.77 -9.17
CA ILE A 220 -9.00 -5.31 -9.92
C ILE A 220 -10.31 -4.59 -9.55
N ASP A 221 -10.56 -4.38 -8.26
CA ASP A 221 -11.79 -3.72 -7.80
C ASP A 221 -11.84 -2.25 -8.24
N ARG A 222 -10.70 -1.55 -8.20
CA ARG A 222 -10.58 -0.19 -8.72
C ARG A 222 -10.82 -0.13 -10.24
N LEU A 223 -10.26 -1.06 -11.01
CA LEU A 223 -10.50 -1.16 -12.46
C LEU A 223 -11.97 -1.42 -12.77
N LYS A 224 -12.65 -2.29 -12.02
CA LYS A 224 -14.10 -2.50 -12.15
C LYS A 224 -14.89 -1.23 -11.84
N SER A 225 -14.46 -0.44 -10.87
CA SER A 225 -15.11 0.84 -10.55
C SER A 225 -14.99 1.83 -11.73
N VAL A 226 -13.88 1.82 -12.46
CA VAL A 226 -13.72 2.65 -13.67
C VAL A 226 -14.73 2.27 -14.74
N LEU A 227 -15.02 0.97 -14.94
CA LEU A 227 -16.07 0.56 -15.89
C LEU A 227 -17.43 1.19 -15.60
N SER A 228 -17.76 1.34 -14.33
CA SER A 228 -19.02 1.97 -13.93
C SER A 228 -19.06 3.49 -14.15
N LEU A 229 -17.91 4.11 -14.40
CA LEU A 229 -17.79 5.56 -14.63
C LEU A 229 -17.73 5.92 -16.12
N LEU A 230 -17.63 4.97 -17.05
CA LEU A 230 -17.50 5.27 -18.49
C LEU A 230 -18.67 6.11 -19.04
N TYR A 231 -19.87 5.97 -18.47
CA TYR A 231 -21.02 6.78 -18.87
C TYR A 231 -20.91 8.27 -18.49
N THR A 232 -19.99 8.62 -17.59
CA THR A 232 -19.73 10.03 -17.18
C THR A 232 -18.69 10.72 -18.05
N MET A 233 -18.14 10.01 -19.03
CA MET A 233 -17.08 10.53 -19.90
C MET A 233 -17.58 11.71 -20.72
N ALA A 234 -16.89 12.84 -20.62
CA ALA A 234 -17.12 13.99 -21.46
C ALA A 234 -16.39 13.79 -22.80
N HIS A 235 -17.00 14.25 -23.88
CA HIS A 235 -16.37 14.21 -25.19
C HIS A 235 -16.57 15.53 -25.95
N ASN A 236 -15.59 15.86 -26.77
CA ASN A 236 -15.65 16.95 -27.74
C ASN A 236 -14.92 16.47 -28.99
N ASP A 237 -15.67 16.34 -30.11
CA ASP A 237 -15.18 15.67 -31.32
C ASP A 237 -14.61 14.28 -30.99
N ASN A 238 -13.33 14.02 -31.35
CA ASN A 238 -12.66 12.76 -31.07
C ASN A 238 -11.90 12.74 -29.73
N GLN A 239 -12.00 13.80 -28.92
CA GLN A 239 -11.36 13.87 -27.61
C GLN A 239 -12.30 13.43 -26.50
N TYR A 240 -11.91 12.42 -25.75
CA TYR A 240 -12.64 11.86 -24.62
C TYR A 240 -11.92 12.15 -23.32
N VAL A 241 -12.67 12.61 -22.31
CA VAL A 241 -12.15 12.96 -20.99
C VAL A 241 -12.92 12.21 -19.91
N LEU A 242 -12.22 11.38 -19.16
CA LEU A 242 -12.74 10.63 -18.03
C LEU A 242 -12.05 11.08 -16.75
N THR A 243 -12.80 11.55 -15.76
CA THR A 243 -12.27 11.91 -14.44
C THR A 243 -12.69 10.87 -13.41
N ILE A 244 -11.70 10.31 -12.71
CA ILE A 244 -11.85 9.29 -11.67
C ILE A 244 -11.51 9.95 -10.34
N TYR A 245 -12.51 10.13 -9.47
CA TYR A 245 -12.32 10.70 -8.14
C TYR A 245 -11.92 9.64 -7.13
N GLY A 246 -11.12 10.02 -6.14
CA GLY A 246 -10.67 9.14 -5.07
C GLY A 246 -9.53 8.19 -5.46
N ASP A 247 -9.01 8.31 -6.68
CA ASP A 247 -7.91 7.49 -7.18
C ASP A 247 -6.59 8.26 -7.30
N SER A 248 -5.53 7.55 -7.67
CA SER A 248 -4.16 8.04 -7.77
C SER A 248 -3.57 7.78 -9.15
N ASP A 249 -2.35 8.26 -9.38
CA ASP A 249 -1.55 7.98 -10.59
C ASP A 249 -1.51 6.51 -10.99
N THR A 250 -1.69 5.60 -10.02
CA THR A 250 -1.55 4.16 -10.25
C THR A 250 -2.50 3.67 -11.33
N ILE A 251 -3.80 3.98 -11.21
CA ILE A 251 -4.81 3.54 -12.19
C ILE A 251 -4.70 4.34 -13.49
N GLY A 252 -4.41 5.65 -13.41
CA GLY A 252 -4.22 6.48 -14.60
C GLY A 252 -3.09 5.99 -15.49
N ASN A 253 -1.90 5.79 -14.91
CA ASN A 253 -0.74 5.28 -15.64
C ASN A 253 -0.98 3.87 -16.21
N LEU A 254 -1.60 2.99 -15.40
CA LEU A 254 -1.89 1.61 -15.79
C LEU A 254 -2.79 1.56 -17.03
N LEU A 255 -3.89 2.32 -17.03
CA LEU A 255 -4.85 2.36 -18.15
C LEU A 255 -4.23 2.95 -19.40
N ILE A 256 -3.57 4.12 -19.30
CA ILE A 256 -3.01 4.78 -20.47
C ILE A 256 -1.93 3.92 -21.12
N LYS A 257 -1.02 3.32 -20.33
CA LYS A 257 0.01 2.43 -20.88
C LYS A 257 -0.56 1.17 -21.53
N THR A 258 -1.64 0.62 -20.96
CA THR A 258 -2.31 -0.54 -21.57
C THR A 258 -3.05 -0.15 -22.85
N ILE A 259 -3.66 1.02 -22.92
CA ILE A 259 -4.27 1.55 -24.14
C ILE A 259 -3.21 1.74 -25.24
N ASP A 260 -2.08 2.38 -24.92
CA ASP A 260 -0.97 2.56 -25.86
C ASP A 260 -0.45 1.22 -26.42
N GLU A 261 -0.41 0.16 -25.57
CA GLU A 261 0.06 -1.16 -25.97
C GLU A 261 -0.94 -1.94 -26.84
N LEU A 262 -2.23 -1.82 -26.56
CA LEU A 262 -3.29 -2.58 -27.25
C LEU A 262 -3.82 -1.88 -28.50
N TYR A 263 -3.73 -0.55 -28.57
CA TYR A 263 -4.34 0.28 -29.59
C TYR A 263 -3.31 1.28 -30.16
N PRO A 264 -2.40 0.84 -31.04
CA PRO A 264 -1.39 1.71 -31.64
C PRO A 264 -1.95 2.78 -32.59
N ASP A 265 -3.23 2.69 -32.94
CA ASP A 265 -4.01 3.64 -33.74
C ASP A 265 -4.64 4.78 -32.93
N VAL A 266 -4.50 4.78 -31.60
CA VAL A 266 -4.89 5.88 -30.73
C VAL A 266 -3.96 7.06 -31.00
N GLU A 267 -4.52 8.23 -31.39
CA GLU A 267 -3.73 9.41 -31.73
C GLU A 267 -2.99 9.97 -30.49
N ALA A 268 -3.64 9.98 -29.34
CA ALA A 268 -3.03 10.37 -28.07
C ALA A 268 -3.78 9.79 -26.89
N ALA A 269 -3.02 9.32 -25.90
CA ALA A 269 -3.55 8.87 -24.60
C ALA A 269 -2.67 9.46 -23.49
N THR A 270 -3.28 10.24 -22.59
CA THR A 270 -2.59 10.91 -21.49
C THR A 270 -3.38 10.86 -20.21
N TYR A 271 -2.70 11.00 -19.07
CA TYR A 271 -3.38 11.22 -17.79
C TYR A 271 -2.75 12.36 -17.01
N SER A 272 -3.53 12.96 -16.14
CA SER A 272 -3.07 13.92 -15.15
C SER A 272 -3.72 13.64 -13.79
N ALA A 273 -2.92 13.64 -12.73
CA ALA A 273 -3.42 13.44 -11.37
C ALA A 273 -3.40 14.76 -10.60
N SER A 274 -4.48 15.03 -9.87
CA SER A 274 -4.58 16.15 -8.93
C SER A 274 -4.48 15.61 -7.50
N ALA A 275 -3.40 15.98 -6.81
CA ALA A 275 -3.22 15.61 -5.40
C ALA A 275 -4.21 16.35 -4.47
N ILE A 276 -4.67 17.55 -4.87
CA ILE A 276 -5.60 18.37 -4.07
C ILE A 276 -7.00 17.78 -4.13
N GLU A 277 -7.48 17.48 -5.35
CA GLU A 277 -8.82 16.95 -5.58
C GLU A 277 -8.91 15.44 -5.46
N ARG A 278 -7.75 14.76 -5.33
CA ARG A 278 -7.64 13.29 -5.40
C ARG A 278 -8.40 12.74 -6.59
N ALA A 279 -8.08 13.24 -7.74
CA ALA A 279 -8.70 12.87 -8.99
C ALA A 279 -7.65 12.58 -10.05
N VAL A 280 -7.95 11.62 -10.91
CA VAL A 280 -7.15 11.30 -12.10
C VAL A 280 -8.02 11.58 -13.31
N THR A 281 -7.53 12.44 -14.20
CA THR A 281 -8.20 12.76 -15.46
C THR A 281 -7.45 12.08 -16.60
N LEU A 282 -8.14 11.20 -17.30
CA LEU A 282 -7.68 10.53 -18.51
C LEU A 282 -8.17 11.29 -19.73
N ARG A 283 -7.29 11.52 -20.70
CA ARG A 283 -7.63 12.13 -21.99
C ARG A 283 -7.16 11.21 -23.09
N VAL A 284 -8.09 10.82 -23.97
CA VAL A 284 -7.82 9.95 -25.11
C VAL A 284 -8.40 10.58 -26.35
N ILE A 285 -7.62 10.61 -27.42
CA ILE A 285 -8.06 11.04 -28.78
C ILE A 285 -8.13 9.78 -29.62
N TYR A 286 -9.36 9.42 -30.00
CA TYR A 286 -9.63 8.19 -30.72
C TYR A 286 -10.84 8.34 -31.66
N GLY A 287 -10.74 7.81 -32.88
CA GLY A 287 -11.74 7.98 -33.92
C GLY A 287 -12.89 6.94 -33.90
N ASP A 288 -12.72 5.86 -33.11
CA ASP A 288 -13.69 4.74 -33.06
C ASP A 288 -14.41 4.65 -31.70
N ASP A 289 -14.95 3.48 -31.35
CA ASP A 289 -15.68 3.27 -30.10
C ASP A 289 -14.80 3.25 -28.86
N ILE A 290 -14.76 4.38 -28.19
CA ILE A 290 -14.01 4.60 -26.96
C ILE A 290 -14.44 3.69 -25.79
N ASN A 291 -15.73 3.33 -25.72
CA ASN A 291 -16.23 2.47 -24.66
C ASN A 291 -15.69 1.05 -24.80
N THR A 292 -15.66 0.53 -26.02
CA THR A 292 -15.05 -0.77 -26.31
C THR A 292 -13.56 -0.75 -26.03
N LEU A 293 -12.84 0.32 -26.39
CA LEU A 293 -11.42 0.50 -26.08
C LEU A 293 -11.13 0.41 -24.59
N TYR A 294 -11.81 1.21 -23.76
CA TYR A 294 -11.63 1.17 -22.30
C TYR A 294 -12.03 -0.18 -21.70
N LYS A 295 -13.14 -0.77 -22.15
CA LYS A 295 -13.60 -2.07 -21.69
C LYS A 295 -12.56 -3.15 -21.94
N ASN A 296 -12.03 -3.26 -23.15
CA ASN A 296 -11.04 -4.27 -23.52
C ASN A 296 -9.72 -4.06 -22.74
N ALA A 297 -9.26 -2.79 -22.58
CA ALA A 297 -8.07 -2.49 -21.80
C ALA A 297 -8.23 -2.90 -20.32
N ILE A 298 -9.38 -2.63 -19.72
CA ILE A 298 -9.68 -2.99 -18.34
C ILE A 298 -9.81 -4.52 -18.19
N GLU A 299 -10.50 -5.20 -19.08
CA GLU A 299 -10.62 -6.66 -19.08
C GLU A 299 -9.25 -7.34 -19.20
N HIS A 300 -8.39 -6.86 -20.10
CA HIS A 300 -7.01 -7.33 -20.24
C HIS A 300 -6.21 -7.20 -18.94
N LEU A 301 -6.32 -6.05 -18.28
CA LEU A 301 -5.65 -5.81 -16.99
C LEU A 301 -6.21 -6.70 -15.88
N ILE A 302 -7.52 -6.89 -15.80
CA ILE A 302 -8.16 -7.78 -14.82
C ILE A 302 -7.64 -9.21 -14.99
N GLU A 303 -7.55 -9.71 -16.24
CA GLU A 303 -7.00 -11.04 -16.51
C GLU A 303 -5.52 -11.14 -16.13
N THR A 304 -4.74 -10.09 -16.42
CA THR A 304 -3.33 -9.97 -16.02
C THR A 304 -3.16 -10.12 -14.50
N PHE A 305 -3.90 -9.35 -13.70
CA PHE A 305 -3.79 -9.42 -12.24
C PHE A 305 -4.34 -10.73 -11.66
N LYS A 306 -5.39 -11.32 -12.24
CA LYS A 306 -5.87 -12.65 -11.86
C LYS A 306 -4.81 -13.71 -12.10
N SER A 307 -4.17 -13.70 -13.27
CA SER A 307 -3.09 -14.63 -13.61
C SER A 307 -1.91 -14.51 -12.64
N ILE A 308 -1.56 -13.29 -12.19
CA ILE A 308 -0.53 -13.10 -11.16
C ILE A 308 -0.97 -13.73 -9.83
N MET A 309 -2.23 -13.50 -9.40
CA MET A 309 -2.74 -14.05 -8.14
C MET A 309 -2.76 -15.58 -8.11
N GLU A 310 -3.07 -16.22 -9.22
CA GLU A 310 -3.13 -17.68 -9.34
C GLU A 310 -1.75 -18.34 -9.29
N GLN A 311 -0.69 -17.60 -9.68
CA GLN A 311 0.68 -18.11 -9.73
C GLN A 311 1.48 -17.85 -8.44
N ILE A 312 0.96 -17.06 -7.51
CA ILE A 312 1.52 -16.78 -6.20
C ILE A 312 0.90 -17.72 -5.14
#